data_7dc857622290ffff87b524b426aaeba4
#
_entry.id   7dc857622290ffff87b524b426aaeba4
#
_cell.length_a   1.000
_cell.length_b   1.000
_cell.length_c   1.000
_cell.angle_alpha   90.00
_cell.angle_beta   90.00
_cell.angle_gamma   90.00
#
_symmetry.space_group_name_H-M   'P 1'
#
loop_
_entity.id
_entity.type
_entity.pdbx_description
1 polymer ?
#
loop_
_entity_poly.entity_id
_entity_poly.type
_entity_poly.pdbx_seq_one_letter_code
_entity_poly.pdbx_strand_id
1 'polypeptide(L)'
;MIRDITLGQYYPGESWVHKLDPRVKIIATLLFIIELFIVNDFIGFAISAVVLAVLIAVSGVPLGFILRGLKPILIILLFTFALNIFMISGEVIWSWWILKITKEGIRTAVFMAIRLILLIIGSSMLTLCTRPLSLTDGIERLLSPFKAIGLPAHEIAMMMTIALRFIPTLLEETDKIMKAQQARGADFESGRLLQRVKSLIPILVPLFVSAFRIANDLAMAMEARCYRGGKHRTRMHEMKFAGRDYAAFALQALFLAVIIVCNRFF
;
A
#
# COMPACT_ATOMS: atom_id res chain seq x y z
N MET A 1 -5.96 -16.29 -15.86
CA MET A 1 -4.84 -15.66 -15.13
C MET A 1 -5.01 -14.16 -14.84
N ILE A 2 -5.70 -13.37 -15.66
CA ILE A 2 -5.84 -11.90 -15.44
C ILE A 2 -7.06 -11.54 -14.57
N ARG A 3 -7.97 -12.47 -14.32
CA ARG A 3 -9.22 -12.24 -13.55
C ARG A 3 -9.05 -11.99 -12.06
N ASP A 4 -7.87 -12.25 -11.49
CA ASP A 4 -7.61 -12.12 -10.05
C ASP A 4 -6.88 -10.82 -9.67
N ILE A 5 -6.73 -9.88 -10.62
CA ILE A 5 -6.18 -8.56 -10.31
C ILE A 5 -7.30 -7.73 -9.67
N THR A 6 -7.48 -7.89 -8.38
CA THR A 6 -8.31 -6.99 -7.58
C THR A 6 -7.63 -5.62 -7.53
N LEU A 7 -8.17 -4.67 -8.27
CA LEU A 7 -7.77 -3.27 -8.24
C LEU A 7 -8.02 -2.69 -6.84
N GLY A 8 -6.96 -2.68 -6.02
CA GLY A 8 -6.99 -2.21 -4.65
C GLY A 8 -7.65 -3.25 -3.71
N GLN A 9 -6.97 -3.61 -2.65
CA GLN A 9 -7.49 -4.52 -1.62
C GLN A 9 -8.50 -3.81 -0.69
N TYR A 10 -9.27 -2.83 -1.22
CA TYR A 10 -10.25 -2.11 -0.42
C TYR A 10 -11.37 -3.04 0.02
N TYR A 11 -11.57 -3.13 1.34
CA TYR A 11 -12.71 -3.82 1.94
C TYR A 11 -13.82 -2.81 2.21
N PRO A 12 -15.01 -2.91 1.56
CA PRO A 12 -16.10 -1.97 1.78
C PRO A 12 -16.65 -2.12 3.19
N GLY A 13 -16.60 -1.06 3.98
CA GLY A 13 -17.08 -1.01 5.35
C GLY A 13 -17.53 0.41 5.72
N GLU A 14 -18.39 0.49 6.75
CA GLU A 14 -18.90 1.77 7.29
C GLU A 14 -18.34 2.12 8.67
N SER A 15 -17.26 1.49 9.09
CA SER A 15 -16.68 1.71 10.41
C SER A 15 -16.16 3.14 10.60
N TRP A 16 -15.89 3.51 11.84
CA TRP A 16 -15.29 4.80 12.19
C TRP A 16 -13.98 5.04 11.42
N VAL A 17 -13.15 4.01 11.27
CA VAL A 17 -11.88 4.07 10.52
C VAL A 17 -12.12 4.33 9.03
N HIS A 18 -13.15 3.70 8.43
CA HIS A 18 -13.46 3.94 7.00
C HIS A 18 -13.90 5.38 6.73
N LYS A 19 -14.60 6.00 7.68
CA LYS A 19 -15.15 7.36 7.58
C LYS A 19 -14.14 8.48 7.89
N LEU A 20 -12.90 8.16 8.28
CA LEU A 20 -11.82 9.14 8.48
C LEU A 20 -11.37 9.76 7.16
N ASP A 21 -10.92 11.01 7.22
CA ASP A 21 -10.32 11.71 6.07
C ASP A 21 -9.06 10.96 5.57
N PRO A 22 -8.90 10.73 4.27
CA PRO A 22 -7.75 10.03 3.70
C PRO A 22 -6.40 10.64 4.10
N ARG A 23 -6.33 11.96 4.26
CA ARG A 23 -5.10 12.67 4.71
C ARG A 23 -4.68 12.21 6.10
N VAL A 24 -5.65 12.10 7.01
CA VAL A 24 -5.42 11.65 8.39
C VAL A 24 -4.90 10.22 8.41
N LYS A 25 -5.50 9.35 7.60
CA LYS A 25 -5.08 7.95 7.49
C LYS A 25 -3.65 7.82 6.96
N ILE A 26 -3.29 8.60 5.93
CA ILE A 26 -1.93 8.59 5.36
C ILE A 26 -0.93 9.04 6.43
N ILE A 27 -1.19 10.19 7.09
CA ILE A 27 -0.31 10.73 8.12
C ILE A 27 -0.19 9.77 9.30
N ALA A 28 -1.32 9.24 9.79
CA ALA A 28 -1.33 8.28 10.90
C ALA A 28 -0.55 7.00 10.57
N THR A 29 -0.67 6.50 9.35
CA THR A 29 0.11 5.31 8.92
C THR A 29 1.60 5.63 8.85
N LEU A 30 1.99 6.79 8.32
CA LEU A 30 3.40 7.20 8.28
C LEU A 30 3.98 7.38 9.70
N LEU A 31 3.22 8.01 10.59
CA LEU A 31 3.63 8.16 11.99
C LEU A 31 3.76 6.79 12.67
N PHE A 32 2.79 5.89 12.48
CA PHE A 32 2.84 4.53 13.02
C PHE A 32 4.08 3.77 12.55
N ILE A 33 4.46 3.91 11.27
CA ILE A 33 5.70 3.33 10.74
C ILE A 33 6.91 3.89 11.49
N ILE A 34 7.00 5.22 11.65
CA ILE A 34 8.10 5.89 12.34
C ILE A 34 8.17 5.43 13.81
N GLU A 35 7.03 5.37 14.48
CA GLU A 35 6.91 4.93 15.88
C GLU A 35 7.44 3.50 16.07
N LEU A 36 7.13 2.57 15.16
CA LEU A 36 7.65 1.20 15.22
C LEU A 36 9.18 1.11 15.05
N PHE A 37 9.80 2.09 14.37
CA PHE A 37 11.28 2.15 14.32
C PHE A 37 11.89 2.74 15.57
N ILE A 38 11.17 3.57 16.31
CA ILE A 38 11.62 4.15 17.59
C ILE A 38 11.55 3.09 18.71
N VAL A 39 10.60 2.14 18.62
CA VAL A 39 10.43 1.08 19.64
C VAL A 39 11.62 0.13 19.62
N ASN A 40 12.28 -0.03 20.80
CA ASN A 40 13.38 -0.95 21.00
C ASN A 40 13.13 -2.00 22.10
N ASP A 41 11.95 -1.98 22.77
CA ASP A 41 11.58 -2.81 23.87
C ASP A 41 10.35 -3.68 23.59
N PHE A 42 10.26 -4.83 24.26
CA PHE A 42 9.11 -5.74 24.14
C PHE A 42 7.80 -5.08 24.59
N ILE A 43 7.86 -4.19 25.59
CA ILE A 43 6.68 -3.47 26.09
C ILE A 43 6.14 -2.53 25.02
N GLY A 44 6.99 -1.78 24.33
CA GLY A 44 6.60 -0.91 23.23
C GLY A 44 5.97 -1.69 22.07
N PHE A 45 6.51 -2.87 21.72
CA PHE A 45 5.89 -3.73 20.71
C PHE A 45 4.54 -4.31 21.16
N ALA A 46 4.41 -4.67 22.45
CA ALA A 46 3.12 -5.15 22.98
C ALA A 46 2.05 -4.05 22.92
N ILE A 47 2.39 -2.82 23.32
CA ILE A 47 1.50 -1.66 23.21
C ILE A 47 1.10 -1.41 21.73
N SER A 48 2.06 -1.42 20.82
CA SER A 48 1.83 -1.24 19.39
C SER A 48 0.92 -2.33 18.83
N ALA A 49 1.10 -3.58 19.24
CA ALA A 49 0.25 -4.70 18.86
C ALA A 49 -1.18 -4.55 19.39
N VAL A 50 -1.35 -4.08 20.63
CA VAL A 50 -2.68 -3.81 21.22
C VAL A 50 -3.38 -2.67 20.47
N VAL A 51 -2.70 -1.56 20.20
CA VAL A 51 -3.25 -0.43 19.42
C VAL A 51 -3.70 -0.91 18.04
N LEU A 52 -2.86 -1.69 17.35
CA LEU A 52 -3.18 -2.23 16.05
C LEU A 52 -4.36 -3.22 16.11
N ALA A 53 -4.42 -4.08 17.13
CA ALA A 53 -5.54 -5.01 17.34
C ALA A 53 -6.86 -4.26 17.58
N VAL A 54 -6.85 -3.19 18.38
CA VAL A 54 -8.02 -2.31 18.59
C VAL A 54 -8.42 -1.64 17.27
N LEU A 55 -7.49 -1.13 16.49
CA LEU A 55 -7.75 -0.52 15.19
C LEU A 55 -8.38 -1.52 14.21
N ILE A 56 -7.91 -2.77 14.18
CA ILE A 56 -8.49 -3.85 13.38
C ILE A 56 -9.92 -4.15 13.86
N ALA A 57 -10.14 -4.30 15.16
CA ALA A 57 -11.47 -4.58 15.72
C ALA A 57 -12.48 -3.47 15.39
N VAL A 58 -12.08 -2.19 15.54
CA VAL A 58 -12.91 -1.03 15.20
C VAL A 58 -13.15 -0.92 13.70
N SER A 59 -12.19 -1.35 12.86
CA SER A 59 -12.35 -1.31 11.40
C SER A 59 -13.38 -2.31 10.88
N GLY A 60 -13.61 -3.42 11.60
CA GLY A 60 -14.49 -4.50 11.15
C GLY A 60 -13.95 -5.31 9.97
N VAL A 61 -12.67 -5.16 9.63
CA VAL A 61 -12.04 -5.95 8.56
C VAL A 61 -11.78 -7.37 9.04
N PRO A 62 -12.24 -8.41 8.32
CA PRO A 62 -11.99 -9.79 8.70
C PRO A 62 -10.48 -10.13 8.71
N LEU A 63 -10.02 -10.77 9.78
CA LEU A 63 -8.61 -11.18 9.93
C LEU A 63 -8.09 -12.00 8.76
N GLY A 64 -8.95 -12.77 8.10
CA GLY A 64 -8.57 -13.54 6.91
C GLY A 64 -8.06 -12.69 5.74
N PHE A 65 -8.56 -11.45 5.56
CA PHE A 65 -8.04 -10.54 4.54
C PHE A 65 -6.66 -9.99 4.92
N ILE A 66 -6.46 -9.67 6.19
CA ILE A 66 -5.18 -9.16 6.72
C ILE A 66 -4.10 -10.24 6.61
N LEU A 67 -4.41 -11.48 7.00
CA LEU A 67 -3.48 -12.60 6.93
C LEU A 67 -3.12 -13.01 5.50
N ARG A 68 -4.02 -12.79 4.53
CA ARG A 68 -3.69 -12.99 3.11
C ARG A 68 -2.58 -12.03 2.63
N GLY A 69 -2.56 -10.81 3.16
CA GLY A 69 -1.48 -9.85 2.88
C GLY A 69 -0.13 -10.27 3.46
N LEU A 70 -0.10 -11.05 4.55
CA LEU A 70 1.13 -11.57 5.16
C LEU A 70 1.72 -12.77 4.39
N LYS A 71 0.87 -13.57 3.74
CA LYS A 71 1.27 -14.83 3.10
C LYS A 71 2.45 -14.70 2.12
N PRO A 72 2.47 -13.74 1.16
CA PRO A 72 3.58 -13.60 0.22
C PRO A 72 4.88 -13.14 0.88
N ILE A 73 4.78 -12.47 2.03
CA ILE A 73 5.93 -11.88 2.74
C ILE A 73 6.49 -12.85 3.78
N LEU A 74 5.75 -13.92 4.10
CA LEU A 74 6.15 -14.92 5.09
C LEU A 74 7.49 -15.57 4.73
N ILE A 75 7.78 -15.78 3.45
CA ILE A 75 9.06 -16.34 2.97
C ILE A 75 10.20 -15.38 3.29
N ILE A 76 10.02 -14.08 3.03
CA ILE A 76 11.04 -13.06 3.31
C ILE A 76 11.23 -12.91 4.82
N LEU A 77 10.14 -12.96 5.58
CA LEU A 77 10.17 -12.90 7.05
C LEU A 77 10.92 -14.09 7.64
N LEU A 78 10.67 -15.31 7.14
CA LEU A 78 11.39 -16.51 7.58
C LEU A 78 12.88 -16.43 7.22
N PHE A 79 13.19 -15.94 6.03
CA PHE A 79 14.58 -15.78 5.57
C PHE A 79 15.34 -14.74 6.43
N THR A 80 14.74 -13.55 6.67
CA THR A 80 15.36 -12.53 7.53
C THR A 80 15.49 -13.00 8.98
N PHE A 81 14.51 -13.74 9.50
CA PHE A 81 14.57 -14.34 10.82
C PHE A 81 15.75 -15.32 10.94
N ALA A 82 15.89 -16.22 9.95
CA ALA A 82 17.00 -17.16 9.91
C ALA A 82 18.36 -16.45 9.81
N LEU A 83 18.49 -15.43 8.92
CA LEU A 83 19.72 -14.65 8.80
C LEU A 83 20.11 -13.98 10.12
N ASN A 84 19.16 -13.34 10.82
CA ASN A 84 19.45 -12.67 12.10
C ASN A 84 19.91 -13.64 13.18
N ILE A 85 19.35 -14.86 13.26
CA ILE A 85 19.76 -15.87 14.24
C ILE A 85 21.21 -16.29 14.02
N PHE A 86 21.63 -16.49 12.76
CA PHE A 86 22.93 -17.10 12.46
C PHE A 86 24.04 -16.07 12.23
N MET A 87 23.72 -14.85 11.78
CA MET A 87 24.72 -13.85 11.41
C MET A 87 25.08 -12.86 12.53
N ILE A 88 24.23 -12.72 13.56
CA ILE A 88 24.50 -11.77 14.63
C ILE A 88 25.46 -12.40 15.65
N SER A 89 26.57 -11.72 15.89
CA SER A 89 27.57 -12.11 16.88
C SER A 89 27.10 -11.74 18.30
N GLY A 90 27.37 -12.63 19.28
CA GLY A 90 27.02 -12.41 20.67
C GLY A 90 27.34 -13.64 21.55
N GLU A 91 26.73 -13.73 22.73
CA GLU A 91 26.86 -14.89 23.59
C GLU A 91 26.33 -16.16 22.92
N VAL A 92 27.22 -17.13 22.68
CA VAL A 92 26.87 -18.38 21.98
C VAL A 92 26.10 -19.29 22.94
N ILE A 93 24.82 -19.57 22.60
CA ILE A 93 23.98 -20.54 23.31
C ILE A 93 24.25 -21.93 22.78
N TRP A 94 24.39 -22.04 21.47
CA TRP A 94 24.59 -23.33 20.81
C TRP A 94 25.44 -23.12 19.54
N SER A 95 26.43 -24.01 19.36
CA SER A 95 27.31 -23.97 18.18
C SER A 95 27.36 -25.34 17.51
N TRP A 96 27.06 -25.37 16.23
CA TRP A 96 27.25 -26.56 15.42
C TRP A 96 28.06 -26.17 14.18
N TRP A 97 29.35 -26.50 14.24
CA TRP A 97 30.35 -26.27 13.21
C TRP A 97 30.43 -24.82 12.75
N ILE A 98 29.75 -24.43 11.66
CA ILE A 98 29.78 -23.04 11.12
C ILE A 98 28.60 -22.19 11.65
N LEU A 99 27.50 -22.81 12.05
CA LEU A 99 26.29 -22.13 12.53
C LEU A 99 26.35 -21.93 14.05
N LYS A 100 26.34 -20.68 14.46
CA LYS A 100 26.30 -20.28 15.87
C LYS A 100 24.98 -19.57 16.16
N ILE A 101 24.26 -20.05 17.14
CA ILE A 101 23.06 -19.39 17.64
C ILE A 101 23.45 -18.58 18.86
N THR A 102 23.24 -17.26 18.81
CA THR A 102 23.56 -16.33 19.86
C THR A 102 22.30 -15.80 20.54
N LYS A 103 22.39 -15.42 21.79
CA LYS A 103 21.28 -14.85 22.57
C LYS A 103 20.81 -13.52 21.95
N GLU A 104 21.76 -12.69 21.54
CA GLU A 104 21.52 -11.42 20.86
C GLU A 104 20.89 -11.64 19.48
N GLY A 105 21.33 -12.68 18.78
CA GLY A 105 20.77 -13.08 17.48
C GLY A 105 19.29 -13.47 17.58
N ILE A 106 18.92 -14.30 18.58
CA ILE A 106 17.51 -14.66 18.81
C ILE A 106 16.70 -13.42 19.18
N ARG A 107 17.19 -12.60 20.11
CA ARG A 107 16.50 -11.38 20.52
C ARG A 107 16.22 -10.48 19.32
N THR A 108 17.23 -10.18 18.53
CA THR A 108 17.12 -9.30 17.35
C THR A 108 16.22 -9.92 16.28
N ALA A 109 16.32 -11.23 16.04
CA ALA A 109 15.45 -11.93 15.09
C ALA A 109 13.97 -11.80 15.48
N VAL A 110 13.64 -11.99 16.76
CA VAL A 110 12.26 -11.86 17.27
C VAL A 110 11.79 -10.41 17.16
N PHE A 111 12.62 -9.43 17.57
CA PHE A 111 12.29 -8.00 17.42
C PHE A 111 12.02 -7.62 15.97
N MET A 112 12.87 -8.04 15.05
CA MET A 112 12.71 -7.75 13.63
C MET A 112 11.46 -8.44 13.04
N ALA A 113 11.19 -9.69 13.45
CA ALA A 113 9.99 -10.40 12.99
C ALA A 113 8.71 -9.70 13.47
N ILE A 114 8.62 -9.33 14.75
CA ILE A 114 7.47 -8.61 15.29
C ILE A 114 7.31 -7.25 14.58
N ARG A 115 8.40 -6.48 14.43
CA ARG A 115 8.40 -5.19 13.75
C ARG A 115 7.86 -5.32 12.33
N LEU A 116 8.37 -6.26 11.53
CA LEU A 116 7.93 -6.49 10.15
C LEU A 116 6.44 -6.87 10.09
N ILE A 117 5.98 -7.75 10.97
CA ILE A 117 4.56 -8.14 11.02
C ILE A 117 3.67 -6.93 11.31
N LEU A 118 4.01 -6.12 12.32
CA LEU A 118 3.25 -4.92 12.68
C LEU A 118 3.26 -3.86 11.57
N LEU A 119 4.41 -3.65 10.91
CA LEU A 119 4.55 -2.75 9.76
C LEU A 119 3.64 -3.18 8.61
N ILE A 120 3.65 -4.46 8.27
CA ILE A 120 2.85 -4.99 7.17
C ILE A 120 1.36 -4.88 7.47
N ILE A 121 0.94 -5.26 8.66
CA ILE A 121 -0.48 -5.17 9.05
C ILE A 121 -0.90 -3.71 9.11
N GLY A 122 -0.12 -2.83 9.75
CA GLY A 122 -0.44 -1.41 9.87
C GLY A 122 -0.54 -0.69 8.51
N SER A 123 0.41 -0.93 7.60
CA SER A 123 0.34 -0.37 6.24
C SER A 123 -0.80 -0.96 5.42
N SER A 124 -1.10 -2.26 5.58
CA SER A 124 -2.23 -2.90 4.90
C SER A 124 -3.59 -2.32 5.33
N MET A 125 -3.72 -1.86 6.58
CA MET A 125 -4.94 -1.21 7.05
C MET A 125 -5.28 0.07 6.29
N LEU A 126 -4.28 0.83 5.83
CA LEU A 126 -4.50 2.00 4.98
C LEU A 126 -5.20 1.62 3.68
N THR A 127 -4.71 0.57 2.99
CA THR A 127 -5.25 0.13 1.71
C THR A 127 -6.59 -0.59 1.86
N LEU A 128 -6.78 -1.34 2.94
CA LEU A 128 -8.03 -2.04 3.23
C LEU A 128 -9.17 -1.08 3.62
N CYS A 129 -8.86 0.02 4.32
CA CYS A 129 -9.86 0.97 4.83
C CYS A 129 -10.02 2.23 3.97
N THR A 130 -9.29 2.37 2.85
CA THR A 130 -9.33 3.59 2.03
C THR A 130 -9.53 3.25 0.57
N ARG A 131 -10.52 3.88 -0.07
CA ARG A 131 -10.75 3.72 -1.51
C ARG A 131 -9.57 4.30 -2.30
N PRO A 132 -9.09 3.65 -3.37
CA PRO A 132 -7.95 4.16 -4.15
C PRO A 132 -8.13 5.60 -4.66
N LEU A 133 -9.32 5.95 -5.14
CA LEU A 133 -9.62 7.33 -5.59
C LEU A 133 -9.55 8.34 -4.43
N SER A 134 -10.04 7.98 -3.23
CA SER A 134 -9.95 8.86 -2.08
C SER A 134 -8.48 9.01 -1.60
N LEU A 135 -7.67 7.96 -1.79
CA LEU A 135 -6.24 8.02 -1.47
C LEU A 135 -5.52 9.01 -2.39
N THR A 136 -5.81 9.00 -3.70
CA THR A 136 -5.24 9.99 -4.64
C THR A 136 -5.61 11.41 -4.30
N ASP A 137 -6.87 11.65 -3.90
CA ASP A 137 -7.32 12.98 -3.44
C ASP A 137 -6.60 13.42 -2.16
N GLY A 138 -6.38 12.47 -1.23
CA GLY A 138 -5.59 12.71 -0.01
C GLY A 138 -4.15 13.10 -0.31
N ILE A 139 -3.50 12.36 -1.21
CA ILE A 139 -2.12 12.64 -1.66
C ILE A 139 -2.04 14.01 -2.32
N GLU A 140 -2.98 14.38 -3.20
CA GLU A 140 -3.00 15.70 -3.83
C GLU A 140 -3.04 16.82 -2.80
N ARG A 141 -3.89 16.68 -1.77
CA ARG A 141 -3.99 17.69 -0.71
C ARG A 141 -2.72 17.78 0.14
N LEU A 142 -2.09 16.64 0.44
CA LEU A 142 -0.82 16.59 1.16
C LEU A 142 0.35 17.16 0.34
N LEU A 143 0.32 17.00 -0.97
CA LEU A 143 1.31 17.57 -1.89
C LEU A 143 1.04 19.03 -2.25
N SER A 144 -0.16 19.55 -1.98
CA SER A 144 -0.55 20.93 -2.31
C SER A 144 0.39 22.01 -1.74
N PRO A 145 0.94 21.91 -0.51
CA PRO A 145 1.91 22.88 0.00
C PRO A 145 3.19 22.95 -0.83
N PHE A 146 3.60 21.82 -1.41
CA PHE A 146 4.80 21.73 -2.24
C PHE A 146 4.66 22.34 -3.63
N LYS A 147 3.46 22.80 -3.99
CA LYS A 147 3.22 23.58 -5.20
C LYS A 147 4.08 24.85 -5.27
N ALA A 148 4.43 25.43 -4.11
CA ALA A 148 5.32 26.57 -4.01
C ALA A 148 6.75 26.26 -4.52
N ILE A 149 7.18 24.99 -4.47
CA ILE A 149 8.49 24.50 -4.94
C ILE A 149 8.41 24.04 -6.40
N GLY A 150 7.27 24.23 -7.09
CA GLY A 150 7.08 23.84 -8.48
C GLY A 150 6.51 22.43 -8.70
N LEU A 151 6.07 21.73 -7.65
CA LEU A 151 5.49 20.40 -7.79
C LEU A 151 4.06 20.49 -8.39
N PRO A 152 3.77 19.85 -9.55
CA PRO A 152 2.45 19.88 -10.19
C PRO A 152 1.50 18.86 -9.52
N ALA A 153 1.18 19.09 -8.22
CA ALA A 153 0.40 18.16 -7.39
C ALA A 153 -0.98 17.83 -7.99
N HIS A 154 -1.64 18.81 -8.61
CA HIS A 154 -2.93 18.62 -9.24
C HIS A 154 -2.85 17.74 -10.49
N GLU A 155 -1.86 17.98 -11.33
CA GLU A 155 -1.62 17.22 -12.56
C GLU A 155 -1.28 15.76 -12.24
N ILE A 156 -0.46 15.52 -11.21
CA ILE A 156 -0.12 14.17 -10.72
C ILE A 156 -1.39 13.45 -10.24
N ALA A 157 -2.20 14.09 -9.41
CA ALA A 157 -3.43 13.48 -8.90
C ALA A 157 -4.44 13.19 -10.00
N MET A 158 -4.55 14.10 -10.98
CA MET A 158 -5.39 13.89 -12.16
C MET A 158 -4.93 12.69 -12.99
N MET A 159 -3.61 12.58 -13.25
CA MET A 159 -3.04 11.41 -13.95
C MET A 159 -3.33 10.12 -13.18
N MET A 160 -3.14 10.10 -11.85
CA MET A 160 -3.46 8.93 -11.01
C MET A 160 -4.95 8.57 -11.08
N THR A 161 -5.84 9.55 -11.01
CA THR A 161 -7.29 9.35 -11.07
C THR A 161 -7.72 8.79 -12.43
N ILE A 162 -7.17 9.32 -13.53
CA ILE A 162 -7.38 8.84 -14.89
C ILE A 162 -6.87 7.40 -15.02
N ALA A 163 -5.65 7.13 -14.56
CA ALA A 163 -5.06 5.80 -14.59
C ALA A 163 -5.93 4.79 -13.85
N LEU A 164 -6.32 5.07 -12.59
CA LEU A 164 -7.18 4.18 -11.79
C LEU A 164 -8.54 3.91 -12.46
N ARG A 165 -9.08 4.88 -13.18
CA ARG A 165 -10.34 4.73 -13.91
C ARG A 165 -10.18 3.84 -15.14
N PHE A 166 -9.06 3.97 -15.86
CA PHE A 166 -8.84 3.24 -17.10
C PHE A 166 -8.23 1.85 -16.93
N ILE A 167 -7.63 1.53 -15.78
CA ILE A 167 -7.10 0.18 -15.54
C ILE A 167 -8.15 -0.91 -15.78
N PRO A 168 -9.40 -0.85 -15.23
CA PRO A 168 -10.42 -1.85 -15.55
C PRO A 168 -10.71 -1.97 -17.06
N THR A 169 -10.86 -0.84 -17.72
CA THR A 169 -11.13 -0.80 -19.17
C THR A 169 -9.99 -1.43 -19.98
N LEU A 170 -8.74 -1.13 -19.63
CA LEU A 170 -7.57 -1.71 -20.29
C LEU A 170 -7.42 -3.22 -20.01
N LEU A 171 -7.80 -3.68 -18.81
CA LEU A 171 -7.84 -5.12 -18.50
C LEU A 171 -8.88 -5.85 -19.35
N GLU A 172 -10.09 -5.30 -19.49
CA GLU A 172 -11.13 -5.85 -20.34
C GLU A 172 -10.69 -5.88 -21.83
N GLU A 173 -10.03 -4.81 -22.29
CA GLU A 173 -9.50 -4.71 -23.65
C GLU A 173 -8.37 -5.73 -23.87
N THR A 174 -7.50 -5.93 -22.87
CA THR A 174 -6.46 -6.96 -22.90
C THR A 174 -7.05 -8.36 -23.03
N ASP A 175 -8.12 -8.67 -22.28
CA ASP A 175 -8.82 -9.96 -22.36
C ASP A 175 -9.44 -10.18 -23.75
N LYS A 176 -10.03 -9.12 -24.37
CA LYS A 176 -10.59 -9.19 -25.72
C LYS A 176 -9.50 -9.45 -26.77
N ILE A 177 -8.40 -8.68 -26.69
CA ILE A 177 -7.26 -8.83 -27.61
C ILE A 177 -6.66 -10.24 -27.47
N MET A 178 -6.47 -10.72 -26.24
CA MET A 178 -5.91 -12.03 -25.97
C MET A 178 -6.77 -13.16 -26.59
N LYS A 179 -8.09 -13.12 -26.39
CA LYS A 179 -9.04 -14.06 -26.98
C LYS A 179 -9.01 -14.01 -28.53
N ALA A 180 -8.94 -12.81 -29.10
CA ALA A 180 -8.85 -12.65 -30.55
C ALA A 180 -7.54 -13.22 -31.11
N GLN A 181 -6.41 -13.05 -30.41
CA GLN A 181 -5.13 -13.61 -30.83
C GLN A 181 -5.08 -15.15 -30.65
N GLN A 182 -5.68 -15.69 -29.58
CA GLN A 182 -5.83 -17.13 -29.40
C GLN A 182 -6.65 -17.76 -30.53
N ALA A 183 -7.75 -17.11 -30.95
CA ALA A 183 -8.54 -17.57 -32.10
C ALA A 183 -7.75 -17.54 -33.44
N ARG A 184 -6.69 -16.72 -33.52
CA ARG A 184 -5.74 -16.67 -34.66
C ARG A 184 -4.59 -17.67 -34.52
N GLY A 185 -4.61 -18.54 -33.49
CA GLY A 185 -3.60 -19.58 -33.26
C GLY A 185 -2.42 -19.13 -32.42
N ALA A 186 -2.49 -17.95 -31.77
CA ALA A 186 -1.43 -17.54 -30.84
C ALA A 186 -1.47 -18.38 -29.56
N ASP A 187 -0.30 -18.89 -29.16
CA ASP A 187 -0.12 -19.65 -27.92
C ASP A 187 0.74 -18.82 -26.95
N PHE A 188 0.16 -18.54 -25.77
CA PHE A 188 0.77 -17.71 -24.72
C PHE A 188 1.33 -18.54 -23.56
N GLU A 189 1.04 -19.86 -23.51
CA GLU A 189 1.35 -20.73 -22.37
C GLU A 189 2.51 -21.67 -22.65
N SER A 190 2.69 -22.10 -23.91
CA SER A 190 3.75 -23.05 -24.27
C SER A 190 5.05 -22.36 -24.69
N GLY A 191 6.17 -23.08 -24.56
CA GLY A 191 7.48 -22.66 -25.04
C GLY A 191 8.43 -22.12 -23.95
N ARG A 192 9.68 -21.82 -24.39
CA ARG A 192 10.74 -21.25 -23.55
C ARG A 192 10.42 -19.81 -23.17
N LEU A 193 10.98 -19.30 -22.07
CA LEU A 193 10.73 -17.92 -21.56
C LEU A 193 10.83 -16.85 -22.66
N LEU A 194 11.83 -16.92 -23.54
CA LEU A 194 12.02 -16.00 -24.64
C LEU A 194 10.89 -16.07 -25.69
N GLN A 195 10.34 -17.25 -25.95
CA GLN A 195 9.20 -17.43 -26.84
C GLN A 195 7.92 -16.86 -26.25
N ARG A 196 7.69 -17.05 -24.92
CA ARG A 196 6.57 -16.44 -24.19
C ARG A 196 6.62 -14.93 -24.19
N VAL A 197 7.81 -14.31 -24.06
CA VAL A 197 7.96 -12.85 -24.16
C VAL A 197 7.63 -12.38 -25.59
N LYS A 198 8.08 -13.09 -26.63
CA LYS A 198 7.74 -12.75 -28.03
C LYS A 198 6.25 -12.92 -28.32
N SER A 199 5.58 -13.92 -27.75
CA SER A 199 4.14 -14.11 -27.95
C SER A 199 3.28 -13.01 -27.31
N LEU A 200 3.81 -12.21 -26.37
CA LEU A 200 3.11 -11.04 -25.82
C LEU A 200 3.08 -9.84 -26.78
N ILE A 201 3.99 -9.74 -27.77
CA ILE A 201 4.05 -8.61 -28.70
C ILE A 201 2.71 -8.40 -29.46
N PRO A 202 2.05 -9.45 -29.99
CA PRO A 202 0.76 -9.33 -30.64
C PRO A 202 -0.38 -8.82 -29.75
N ILE A 203 -0.20 -8.86 -28.42
CA ILE A 203 -1.14 -8.27 -27.45
C ILE A 203 -0.75 -6.82 -27.16
N LEU A 204 0.54 -6.55 -26.95
CA LEU A 204 1.03 -5.23 -26.57
C LEU A 204 0.76 -4.16 -27.65
N VAL A 205 1.03 -4.46 -28.92
CA VAL A 205 0.85 -3.47 -30.00
C VAL A 205 -0.58 -2.99 -30.12
N PRO A 206 -1.62 -3.86 -30.25
CA PRO A 206 -3.00 -3.43 -30.28
C PRO A 206 -3.45 -2.71 -29.00
N LEU A 207 -2.94 -3.15 -27.83
CA LEU A 207 -3.24 -2.52 -26.54
C LEU A 207 -2.73 -1.08 -26.48
N PHE A 208 -1.48 -0.83 -26.95
CA PHE A 208 -0.94 0.53 -27.05
C PHE A 208 -1.77 1.40 -27.99
N VAL A 209 -2.16 0.88 -29.18
CA VAL A 209 -3.00 1.62 -30.12
C VAL A 209 -4.34 1.98 -29.49
N SER A 210 -4.96 1.04 -28.77
CA SER A 210 -6.22 1.28 -28.05
C SER A 210 -6.04 2.32 -26.94
N ALA A 211 -4.97 2.23 -26.14
CA ALA A 211 -4.67 3.17 -25.08
C ALA A 211 -4.48 4.61 -25.62
N PHE A 212 -3.74 4.77 -26.73
CA PHE A 212 -3.58 6.09 -27.37
C PHE A 212 -4.90 6.64 -27.92
N ARG A 213 -5.76 5.78 -28.49
CA ARG A 213 -7.09 6.20 -28.95
C ARG A 213 -7.92 6.71 -27.77
N ILE A 214 -7.99 5.95 -26.66
CA ILE A 214 -8.71 6.35 -25.45
C ILE A 214 -8.16 7.67 -24.89
N ALA A 215 -6.83 7.85 -24.90
CA ALA A 215 -6.20 9.08 -24.43
C ALA A 215 -6.57 10.29 -25.30
N ASN A 216 -6.58 10.13 -26.63
CA ASN A 216 -7.00 11.19 -27.56
C ASN A 216 -8.49 11.55 -27.39
N ASP A 217 -9.36 10.53 -27.27
CA ASP A 217 -10.80 10.75 -27.05
C ASP A 217 -11.04 11.49 -25.73
N LEU A 218 -10.30 11.12 -24.68
CA LEU A 218 -10.36 11.83 -23.40
C LEU A 218 -9.88 13.28 -23.53
N ALA A 219 -8.75 13.52 -24.21
CA ALA A 219 -8.21 14.86 -24.41
C ALA A 219 -9.21 15.76 -25.14
N MET A 220 -9.79 15.28 -26.25
CA MET A 220 -10.84 16.00 -26.99
C MET A 220 -12.08 16.28 -26.13
N ALA A 221 -12.50 15.30 -25.31
CA ALA A 221 -13.62 15.50 -24.40
C ALA A 221 -13.32 16.52 -23.29
N MET A 222 -12.07 16.60 -22.83
CA MET A 222 -11.63 17.61 -21.86
C MET A 222 -11.57 19.01 -22.48
N GLU A 223 -11.06 19.13 -23.71
CA GLU A 223 -11.05 20.40 -24.47
C GLU A 223 -12.47 20.90 -24.72
N ALA A 224 -13.37 20.02 -25.16
CA ALA A 224 -14.79 20.37 -25.40
C ALA A 224 -15.48 20.85 -24.09
N ARG A 225 -15.02 20.41 -22.93
CA ARG A 225 -15.48 20.89 -21.61
C ARG A 225 -14.70 22.09 -21.10
N CYS A 226 -13.91 22.75 -21.94
CA CYS A 226 -13.09 23.92 -21.58
C CYS A 226 -12.13 23.66 -20.41
N TYR A 227 -11.53 22.47 -20.33
CA TYR A 227 -10.52 22.20 -19.29
C TYR A 227 -9.26 23.05 -19.50
N ARG A 228 -8.91 23.89 -18.51
CA ARG A 228 -7.76 24.80 -18.52
C ARG A 228 -6.76 24.56 -17.39
N GLY A 229 -6.63 23.31 -16.91
CA GLY A 229 -5.75 22.96 -15.80
C GLY A 229 -6.40 23.15 -14.42
N GLY A 230 -5.58 23.13 -13.38
CA GLY A 230 -6.04 23.13 -11.98
C GLY A 230 -6.32 24.51 -11.35
N LYS A 231 -6.07 25.63 -12.08
CA LYS A 231 -6.28 26.99 -11.54
C LYS A 231 -7.77 27.33 -11.52
N HIS A 232 -8.24 27.91 -10.40
CA HIS A 232 -9.62 28.40 -10.22
C HIS A 232 -10.72 27.32 -10.31
N ARG A 233 -10.40 26.04 -10.08
CA ARG A 233 -11.41 24.97 -10.02
C ARG A 233 -11.94 24.77 -8.62
N THR A 234 -13.27 24.62 -8.52
CA THR A 234 -13.96 24.12 -7.34
C THR A 234 -14.04 22.59 -7.38
N ARG A 235 -14.12 21.95 -6.23
CA ARG A 235 -14.32 20.50 -6.12
C ARG A 235 -15.76 20.19 -5.83
N MET A 236 -16.32 19.19 -6.47
CA MET A 236 -17.68 18.72 -6.22
C MET A 236 -17.79 18.10 -4.81
N HIS A 237 -16.76 17.39 -4.35
CA HIS A 237 -16.67 16.84 -3.00
C HIS A 237 -15.45 17.45 -2.29
N GLU A 238 -15.72 18.42 -1.42
CA GLU A 238 -14.67 19.00 -0.59
C GLU A 238 -14.39 18.11 0.62
N MET A 239 -13.12 17.76 0.82
CA MET A 239 -12.69 17.10 2.04
C MET A 239 -12.62 18.14 3.17
N LYS A 240 -13.46 17.94 4.20
CA LYS A 240 -13.48 18.77 5.42
C LYS A 240 -13.16 17.92 6.62
N PHE A 241 -12.28 18.42 7.49
CA PHE A 241 -11.99 17.74 8.74
C PHE A 241 -13.24 17.72 9.62
N ALA A 242 -13.57 16.54 10.13
CA ALA A 242 -14.63 16.30 11.08
C ALA A 242 -14.04 16.12 12.50
N GLY A 243 -14.88 16.18 13.53
CA GLY A 243 -14.44 15.96 14.92
C GLY A 243 -13.71 14.61 15.13
N ARG A 244 -14.12 13.57 14.37
CA ARG A 244 -13.49 12.26 14.36
C ARG A 244 -12.02 12.26 13.88
N ASP A 245 -11.68 13.20 12.96
CA ASP A 245 -10.32 13.31 12.43
C ASP A 245 -9.38 13.92 13.47
N TYR A 246 -9.86 14.92 14.24
CA TYR A 246 -9.13 15.46 15.37
C TYR A 246 -8.96 14.43 16.50
N ALA A 247 -9.97 13.61 16.75
CA ALA A 247 -9.85 12.51 17.71
C ALA A 247 -8.79 11.48 17.27
N ALA A 248 -8.72 11.15 15.98
CA ALA A 248 -7.68 10.27 15.45
C ALA A 248 -6.27 10.87 15.62
N PHE A 249 -6.08 12.15 15.36
CA PHE A 249 -4.80 12.83 15.62
C PHE A 249 -4.43 12.85 17.10
N ALA A 250 -5.41 13.10 17.99
CA ALA A 250 -5.17 13.08 19.43
C ALA A 250 -4.77 11.68 19.92
N LEU A 251 -5.44 10.62 19.44
CA LEU A 251 -5.07 9.23 19.74
C LEU A 251 -3.66 8.89 19.23
N GLN A 252 -3.32 9.34 18.04
CA GLN A 252 -1.98 9.12 17.47
C GLN A 252 -0.89 9.85 18.25
N ALA A 253 -1.15 11.11 18.66
CA ALA A 253 -0.23 11.88 19.49
C ALA A 253 -0.05 11.24 20.88
N LEU A 254 -1.14 10.74 21.47
CA LEU A 254 -1.08 10.01 22.74
C LEU A 254 -0.25 8.73 22.59
N PHE A 255 -0.45 7.97 21.51
CA PHE A 255 0.31 6.77 21.25
C PHE A 255 1.81 7.06 21.09
N LEU A 256 2.17 8.10 20.33
CA LEU A 256 3.55 8.56 20.21
C LEU A 256 4.15 8.96 21.58
N ALA A 257 3.41 9.70 22.40
CA ALA A 257 3.84 10.10 23.72
C ALA A 257 4.11 8.87 24.63
N VAL A 258 3.21 7.89 24.60
CA VAL A 258 3.38 6.63 25.37
C VAL A 258 4.63 5.88 24.92
N ILE A 259 4.89 5.77 23.62
CA ILE A 259 6.11 5.11 23.10
C ILE A 259 7.36 5.84 23.56
N ILE A 260 7.40 7.17 23.46
CA ILE A 260 8.57 7.98 23.88
C ILE A 260 8.82 7.80 25.38
N VAL A 261 7.76 7.81 26.19
CA VAL A 261 7.87 7.59 27.64
C VAL A 261 8.38 6.18 27.93
N CYS A 262 7.81 5.14 27.30
CA CYS A 262 8.28 3.77 27.49
C CYS A 262 9.76 3.63 27.13
N ASN A 263 10.18 4.14 25.99
CA ASN A 263 11.58 4.04 25.52
C ASN A 263 12.58 4.84 26.38
N ARG A 264 12.09 5.76 27.24
CA ARG A 264 12.93 6.53 28.17
C ARG A 264 13.06 5.87 29.54
N PHE A 265 12.10 5.02 29.94
CA PHE A 265 12.06 4.37 31.26
C PHE A 265 12.57 2.93 31.23
N PHE A 266 12.58 2.29 30.09
CA PHE A 266 13.03 0.92 29.85
C PHE A 266 14.13 0.87 28.78
#